data_14b248870294bd7a0aa1cf7b8ec19bb3
#
_entry.id   14b248870294bd7a0aa1cf7b8ec19bb3
#
_cell.length_a   1.000
_cell.length_b   1.000
_cell.length_c   1.000
_cell.angle_alpha   90.00
_cell.angle_beta   90.00
_cell.angle_gamma   90.00
#
_symmetry.space_group_name_H-M   'P 1'
#
loop_
_entity.id
_entity.type
_entity.pdbx_description
1 polymer ?
#
loop_
_entity_poly.entity_id
_entity_poly.type
_entity_poly.pdbx_seq_one_letter_code
_entity_poly.pdbx_strand_id
1 'polypeptide(L)'
;MVTSTARLKDARDHAYATPLADLHPGNPDLFQSDTFWPYFERLRAEDPVHYCRDSEFGAYWSVTRYQDIMAVDTNHQVFSSEAALGGITIRDARPDLRRPSFIAMDPPKHDVQRKAVSPIVSPGNLSLMEPIIRERASRILDSLPVGETFDWVDRVSIELTTQMLATLFDFPFEERRKLTHWSDIATTLPGPGGLVETEEARQAELMECLAYFTRLWNQRVNEAPRGDLVSMMAHSDATRNMTPDEYLGNIILLIVGGNDTTRNSISGGVLALNRFPAEYDKLRANHDLIPNMVPEIIRWQTPLAHMRRTALADIEVGSKTIRKGDKVVMWYVSGNRDEEV
;
A
#
# COMPACT_ATOMS: atom_id res chain seq x y z
N MET A 1 -13.24 -10.80 -9.11
CA MET A 1 -13.77 -11.40 -10.36
C MET A 1 -12.61 -11.69 -11.29
N VAL A 2 -12.59 -12.83 -11.96
CA VAL A 2 -11.60 -13.07 -13.02
C VAL A 2 -12.09 -12.33 -14.26
N THR A 3 -11.29 -11.38 -14.76
CA THR A 3 -11.65 -10.65 -15.98
C THR A 3 -11.73 -11.61 -17.14
N SER A 4 -12.86 -11.63 -17.85
CA SER A 4 -13.01 -12.51 -18.99
C SER A 4 -12.09 -12.10 -20.15
N THR A 5 -11.64 -13.08 -20.94
CA THR A 5 -10.81 -12.83 -22.13
C THR A 5 -11.47 -11.82 -23.09
N ALA A 6 -12.81 -11.82 -23.19
CA ALA A 6 -13.55 -10.84 -23.98
C ALA A 6 -13.39 -9.41 -23.45
N ARG A 7 -13.51 -9.18 -22.13
CA ARG A 7 -13.33 -7.85 -21.53
C ARG A 7 -11.89 -7.33 -21.71
N LEU A 8 -10.88 -8.20 -21.60
CA LEU A 8 -9.49 -7.81 -21.85
C LEU A 8 -9.26 -7.46 -23.32
N LYS A 9 -9.90 -8.16 -24.25
CA LYS A 9 -9.87 -7.83 -25.68
C LYS A 9 -10.49 -6.46 -25.93
N ASP A 10 -11.70 -6.22 -25.42
CA ASP A 10 -12.38 -4.93 -25.58
C ASP A 10 -11.55 -3.79 -24.97
N ALA A 11 -10.93 -4.00 -23.80
CA ALA A 11 -10.04 -3.03 -23.18
C ALA A 11 -8.78 -2.76 -24.03
N ARG A 12 -8.23 -3.79 -24.68
CA ARG A 12 -7.10 -3.65 -25.59
C ARG A 12 -7.49 -2.85 -26.82
N ASP A 13 -8.60 -3.21 -27.46
CA ASP A 13 -9.12 -2.51 -28.64
C ASP A 13 -9.36 -1.02 -28.29
N HIS A 14 -9.95 -0.72 -27.15
CA HIS A 14 -10.16 0.64 -26.66
C HIS A 14 -8.82 1.35 -26.38
N ALA A 15 -7.90 0.72 -25.64
CA ALA A 15 -6.61 1.32 -25.30
C ALA A 15 -5.80 1.72 -26.54
N TYR A 16 -5.87 0.92 -27.63
CA TYR A 16 -5.13 1.19 -28.86
C TYR A 16 -5.89 2.08 -29.86
N ALA A 17 -7.21 2.19 -29.76
CA ALA A 17 -8.02 3.12 -30.55
C ALA A 17 -8.02 4.54 -29.97
N THR A 18 -7.86 4.70 -28.66
CA THR A 18 -7.82 6.01 -27.99
C THR A 18 -6.57 6.79 -28.40
N PRO A 19 -6.67 8.09 -28.74
CA PRO A 19 -5.47 8.90 -28.97
C PRO A 19 -4.54 8.85 -27.75
N LEU A 20 -3.23 8.77 -27.97
CA LEU A 20 -2.25 8.62 -26.91
C LEU A 20 -2.37 9.73 -25.84
N ALA A 21 -2.59 10.97 -26.29
CA ALA A 21 -2.76 12.14 -25.40
C ALA A 21 -3.99 12.08 -24.50
N ASP A 22 -4.97 11.23 -24.81
CA ASP A 22 -6.24 11.08 -24.07
C ASP A 22 -6.24 9.83 -23.18
N LEU A 23 -5.13 9.08 -23.12
CA LEU A 23 -5.02 7.94 -22.22
C LEU A 23 -4.92 8.39 -20.78
N HIS A 24 -5.78 7.81 -19.95
CA HIS A 24 -5.83 8.06 -18.52
C HIS A 24 -5.71 6.75 -17.74
N PRO A 25 -4.46 6.28 -17.48
CA PRO A 25 -4.25 4.97 -16.84
C PRO A 25 -4.67 4.92 -15.37
N GLY A 26 -4.85 6.07 -14.72
CA GLY A 26 -5.33 6.18 -13.35
C GLY A 26 -6.85 6.10 -13.18
N ASN A 27 -7.62 5.90 -14.25
CA ASN A 27 -9.07 5.78 -14.16
C ASN A 27 -9.48 4.61 -13.26
N PRO A 28 -10.23 4.85 -12.14
CA PRO A 28 -10.63 3.82 -11.20
C PRO A 28 -11.44 2.67 -11.82
N ASP A 29 -12.23 2.95 -12.86
CA ASP A 29 -13.04 1.93 -13.53
C ASP A 29 -12.19 0.83 -14.18
N LEU A 30 -11.00 1.20 -14.65
CA LEU A 30 -10.03 0.24 -15.20
C LEU A 30 -9.52 -0.71 -14.12
N PHE A 31 -9.27 -0.19 -12.91
CA PHE A 31 -8.82 -1.00 -11.77
C PHE A 31 -9.96 -1.85 -11.22
N GLN A 32 -11.16 -1.29 -11.08
CA GLN A 32 -12.34 -2.03 -10.62
C GLN A 32 -12.67 -3.20 -11.53
N SER A 33 -12.51 -3.03 -12.85
CA SER A 33 -12.77 -4.06 -13.86
C SER A 33 -11.59 -4.97 -14.16
N ASP A 34 -10.41 -4.72 -13.57
CA ASP A 34 -9.13 -5.42 -13.87
C ASP A 34 -8.77 -5.35 -15.38
N THR A 35 -8.98 -4.18 -16.00
CA THR A 35 -8.79 -3.97 -17.45
C THR A 35 -7.70 -2.95 -17.79
N PHE A 36 -6.92 -2.50 -16.83
CA PHE A 36 -5.87 -1.49 -17.01
C PHE A 36 -4.61 -1.99 -17.75
N TRP A 37 -4.40 -3.29 -17.87
CA TRP A 37 -3.18 -3.89 -18.41
C TRP A 37 -2.81 -3.41 -19.82
N PRO A 38 -3.70 -3.37 -20.83
CA PRO A 38 -3.37 -2.92 -22.17
C PRO A 38 -2.99 -1.43 -22.25
N TYR A 39 -3.51 -0.61 -21.32
CA TYR A 39 -3.18 0.82 -21.25
C TYR A 39 -1.73 1.01 -20.80
N PHE A 40 -1.30 0.29 -19.77
CA PHE A 40 0.08 0.33 -19.31
C PHE A 40 1.05 -0.29 -20.31
N GLU A 41 0.68 -1.41 -20.94
CA GLU A 41 1.46 -2.02 -22.01
C GLU A 41 1.75 -1.01 -23.12
N ARG A 42 0.70 -0.33 -23.60
CA ARG A 42 0.84 0.69 -24.65
C ARG A 42 1.68 1.88 -24.18
N LEU A 43 1.47 2.38 -22.96
CA LEU A 43 2.26 3.50 -22.45
C LEU A 43 3.74 3.14 -22.31
N ARG A 44 4.08 1.96 -21.79
CA ARG A 44 5.48 1.53 -21.74
C ARG A 44 6.13 1.50 -23.11
N ALA A 45 5.38 1.10 -24.15
CA ALA A 45 5.91 1.01 -25.51
C ALA A 45 6.02 2.36 -26.21
N GLU A 46 5.00 3.23 -26.13
CA GLU A 46 4.84 4.42 -26.96
C GLU A 46 5.14 5.74 -26.23
N ASP A 47 4.83 5.86 -24.93
CA ASP A 47 4.99 7.09 -24.15
C ASP A 47 5.18 6.78 -22.63
N PRO A 48 6.34 6.23 -22.23
CA PRO A 48 6.55 5.69 -20.88
C PRO A 48 6.50 6.73 -19.77
N VAL A 49 6.77 8.01 -20.09
CA VAL A 49 6.59 9.16 -19.21
C VAL A 49 5.48 10.02 -19.80
N HIS A 50 4.25 9.66 -19.52
CA HIS A 50 3.04 10.19 -20.15
C HIS A 50 2.40 11.31 -19.34
N TYR A 51 2.00 12.41 -19.99
CA TYR A 51 1.32 13.53 -19.34
C TYR A 51 -0.20 13.40 -19.45
N CYS A 52 -0.87 13.04 -18.35
CA CYS A 52 -2.32 13.07 -18.24
C CYS A 52 -2.77 14.49 -17.92
N ARG A 53 -3.30 15.20 -18.93
CA ARG A 53 -3.71 16.60 -18.79
C ARG A 53 -5.01 16.73 -18.01
N ASP A 54 -6.01 15.95 -18.39
CA ASP A 54 -7.38 16.04 -17.89
C ASP A 54 -7.74 14.72 -17.20
N SER A 55 -7.79 14.76 -15.88
CA SER A 55 -8.22 13.62 -15.08
C SER A 55 -8.99 14.09 -13.85
N GLU A 56 -9.73 13.18 -13.23
CA GLU A 56 -10.40 13.44 -11.95
C GLU A 56 -9.43 13.77 -10.81
N PHE A 57 -8.14 13.47 -10.99
CA PHE A 57 -7.05 13.79 -10.04
C PHE A 57 -6.30 15.08 -10.40
N GLY A 58 -6.77 15.84 -11.40
CA GLY A 58 -6.02 16.94 -12.02
C GLY A 58 -4.92 16.44 -12.95
N ALA A 59 -4.07 17.34 -13.43
CA ALA A 59 -2.97 16.98 -14.30
C ALA A 59 -1.84 16.27 -13.54
N TYR A 60 -1.23 15.27 -14.17
CA TYR A 60 -0.10 14.52 -13.60
C TYR A 60 0.73 13.80 -14.67
N TRP A 61 1.98 13.51 -14.34
CA TRP A 61 2.84 12.63 -15.12
C TRP A 61 2.67 11.18 -14.67
N SER A 62 2.41 10.28 -15.62
CA SER A 62 2.40 8.82 -15.44
C SER A 62 3.76 8.25 -15.79
N VAL A 63 4.47 7.68 -14.83
CA VAL A 63 5.74 6.98 -15.04
C VAL A 63 5.50 5.48 -15.01
N THR A 64 5.75 4.78 -16.12
CA THR A 64 5.26 3.42 -16.35
C THR A 64 6.35 2.36 -16.49
N ARG A 65 7.58 2.70 -16.93
CA ARG A 65 8.72 1.78 -17.03
C ARG A 65 9.46 1.65 -15.72
N TYR A 66 9.99 0.48 -15.45
CA TYR A 66 10.71 0.17 -14.22
C TYR A 66 11.89 1.12 -13.96
N GLN A 67 12.75 1.36 -14.96
CA GLN A 67 13.93 2.21 -14.80
C GLN A 67 13.56 3.67 -14.54
N ASP A 68 12.52 4.20 -15.18
CA ASP A 68 12.02 5.56 -14.96
C ASP A 68 11.39 5.68 -13.57
N ILE A 69 10.65 4.66 -13.11
CA ILE A 69 10.12 4.58 -11.75
C ILE A 69 11.26 4.63 -10.73
N MET A 70 12.31 3.82 -10.94
CA MET A 70 13.48 3.81 -10.06
C MET A 70 14.20 5.16 -10.02
N ALA A 71 14.32 5.84 -11.17
CA ALA A 71 14.94 7.16 -11.25
C ALA A 71 14.16 8.22 -10.46
N VAL A 72 12.83 8.14 -10.44
CA VAL A 72 11.98 9.04 -9.66
C VAL A 72 11.98 8.65 -8.18
N ASP A 73 11.77 7.38 -7.85
CA ASP A 73 11.56 6.91 -6.48
C ASP A 73 12.81 7.03 -5.60
N THR A 74 14.00 6.87 -6.17
CA THR A 74 15.27 6.98 -5.45
C THR A 74 15.83 8.40 -5.37
N ASN A 75 15.29 9.35 -6.12
CA ASN A 75 15.77 10.74 -6.17
C ASN A 75 14.93 11.68 -5.27
N HIS A 76 15.00 11.45 -3.95
CA HIS A 76 14.30 12.28 -2.97
C HIS A 76 14.73 13.75 -2.93
N GLN A 77 15.89 14.11 -3.52
CA GLN A 77 16.36 15.50 -3.58
C GLN A 77 15.53 16.34 -4.57
N VAL A 78 14.91 15.69 -5.57
CA VAL A 78 14.11 16.34 -6.60
C VAL A 78 12.64 15.94 -6.52
N PHE A 79 12.34 14.74 -6.02
CA PHE A 79 10.98 14.21 -5.95
C PHE A 79 10.54 14.02 -4.50
N SER A 80 9.74 14.97 -4.02
CA SER A 80 9.29 15.05 -2.64
C SER A 80 8.09 14.15 -2.34
N SER A 81 8.09 13.55 -1.16
CA SER A 81 6.94 12.86 -0.56
C SER A 81 6.16 13.74 0.41
N GLU A 82 6.60 14.99 0.64
CA GLU A 82 6.10 15.85 1.71
C GLU A 82 4.58 16.06 1.63
N ALA A 83 3.89 15.83 2.76
CA ALA A 83 2.43 15.95 2.88
C ALA A 83 1.93 17.36 2.48
N ALA A 84 2.68 18.41 2.84
CA ALA A 84 2.34 19.81 2.49
C ALA A 84 2.33 20.03 0.97
N LEU A 85 3.12 19.25 0.21
CA LEU A 85 3.22 19.32 -1.25
C LEU A 85 2.26 18.34 -1.96
N GLY A 86 1.44 17.62 -1.20
CA GLY A 86 0.44 16.67 -1.74
C GLY A 86 0.65 15.22 -1.32
N GLY A 87 1.79 14.89 -0.70
CA GLY A 87 2.06 13.56 -0.17
C GLY A 87 2.28 12.49 -1.24
N ILE A 88 1.83 11.27 -0.94
CA ILE A 88 2.15 10.06 -1.70
C ILE A 88 0.97 9.49 -2.51
N THR A 89 -0.23 10.06 -2.41
CA THR A 89 -1.43 9.59 -3.11
C THR A 89 -1.69 10.40 -4.37
N ILE A 90 -2.22 9.78 -5.41
CA ILE A 90 -2.58 10.48 -6.66
C ILE A 90 -3.65 11.56 -6.42
N ARG A 91 -4.58 11.31 -5.50
CA ARG A 91 -5.64 12.24 -5.11
C ARG A 91 -5.08 13.33 -4.19
N ASP A 92 -5.41 14.58 -4.47
CA ASP A 92 -5.09 15.68 -3.58
C ASP A 92 -6.04 15.69 -2.38
N ALA A 93 -5.49 15.57 -1.18
CA ALA A 93 -6.26 15.80 0.04
C ALA A 93 -6.46 17.30 0.27
N ARG A 94 -7.61 17.68 0.82
CA ARG A 94 -7.83 19.05 1.32
C ARG A 94 -6.71 19.41 2.30
N PRO A 95 -6.20 20.67 2.29
CA PRO A 95 -5.08 21.07 3.14
C PRO A 95 -5.29 20.78 4.64
N ASP A 96 -6.52 20.94 5.14
CA ASP A 96 -6.93 20.70 6.53
C ASP A 96 -7.02 19.19 6.87
N LEU A 97 -6.98 18.32 5.88
CA LEU A 97 -7.03 16.85 6.04
C LEU A 97 -5.71 16.16 5.73
N ARG A 98 -4.67 16.91 5.35
CA ARG A 98 -3.35 16.36 5.10
C ARG A 98 -2.69 15.98 6.43
N ARG A 99 -2.43 14.69 6.61
CA ARG A 99 -1.77 14.19 7.83
C ARG A 99 -0.31 13.86 7.55
N PRO A 100 0.62 14.51 8.26
CA PRO A 100 2.01 14.13 8.22
C PRO A 100 2.17 12.70 8.76
N SER A 101 2.98 11.90 8.07
CA SER A 101 3.46 10.61 8.54
C SER A 101 4.84 10.39 7.96
N PHE A 102 5.67 9.52 8.52
CA PHE A 102 7.05 9.45 8.02
C PHE A 102 7.15 9.01 6.54
N ILE A 103 6.16 8.31 5.97
CA ILE A 103 6.13 8.03 4.52
C ILE A 103 5.80 9.27 3.67
N ALA A 104 5.14 10.27 4.27
CA ALA A 104 4.77 11.53 3.63
C ALA A 104 5.60 12.69 4.21
N MET A 105 6.89 12.43 4.38
CA MET A 105 7.93 13.38 4.82
C MET A 105 9.19 13.18 4.01
N ASP A 106 9.97 14.24 3.87
CA ASP A 106 11.29 14.17 3.26
C ASP A 106 12.41 14.03 4.32
N PRO A 107 13.61 13.56 3.96
CA PRO A 107 14.77 13.61 4.82
C PRO A 107 15.09 15.05 5.28
N PRO A 108 15.64 15.25 6.50
CA PRO A 108 16.06 14.23 7.47
C PRO A 108 14.95 13.73 8.40
N LYS A 109 13.76 14.37 8.40
CA LYS A 109 12.65 14.04 9.32
C LYS A 109 12.14 12.61 9.08
N HIS A 110 11.98 12.23 7.81
CA HIS A 110 11.65 10.86 7.40
C HIS A 110 12.58 9.84 8.09
N ASP A 111 13.88 10.03 7.94
CA ASP A 111 14.88 9.04 8.35
C ASP A 111 14.85 8.78 9.86
N VAL A 112 14.78 9.86 10.64
CA VAL A 112 14.81 9.75 12.11
C VAL A 112 13.54 9.15 12.66
N GLN A 113 12.36 9.47 12.09
CA GLN A 113 11.09 8.88 12.52
C GLN A 113 10.95 7.42 12.12
N ARG A 114 11.29 7.09 10.87
CA ARG A 114 11.30 5.70 10.40
C ARG A 114 12.24 4.84 11.23
N LYS A 115 13.42 5.36 11.57
CA LYS A 115 14.40 4.64 12.41
C LYS A 115 13.85 4.29 13.79
N ALA A 116 12.93 5.10 14.35
CA ALA A 116 12.32 4.83 15.66
C ALA A 116 11.54 3.51 15.68
N VAL A 117 10.88 3.14 14.57
CA VAL A 117 10.04 1.94 14.46
C VAL A 117 10.68 0.79 13.68
N SER A 118 11.77 1.04 12.94
CA SER A 118 12.43 0.02 12.12
C SER A 118 12.87 -1.23 12.87
N PRO A 119 13.26 -1.19 14.16
CA PRO A 119 13.66 -2.38 14.90
C PRO A 119 12.59 -3.46 14.96
N ILE A 120 11.29 -3.10 14.86
CA ILE A 120 10.16 -4.05 14.92
C ILE A 120 10.21 -5.09 13.78
N VAL A 121 10.74 -4.70 12.62
CA VAL A 121 10.89 -5.56 11.44
C VAL A 121 12.34 -5.92 11.14
N SER A 122 13.24 -5.75 12.12
CA SER A 122 14.63 -6.19 11.97
C SER A 122 14.72 -7.71 11.82
N PRO A 123 15.75 -8.23 11.12
CA PRO A 123 15.93 -9.68 10.96
C PRO A 123 15.92 -10.45 12.28
N GLY A 124 16.54 -9.90 13.34
CA GLY A 124 16.54 -10.51 14.66
C GLY A 124 15.14 -10.60 15.27
N ASN A 125 14.35 -9.53 15.20
CA ASN A 125 12.98 -9.55 15.71
C ASN A 125 12.07 -10.45 14.86
N LEU A 126 12.21 -10.44 13.54
CA LEU A 126 11.46 -11.34 12.65
C LEU A 126 11.73 -12.81 12.95
N SER A 127 12.99 -13.18 13.26
CA SER A 127 13.32 -14.56 13.68
C SER A 127 12.64 -14.96 14.98
N LEU A 128 12.45 -14.02 15.92
CA LEU A 128 11.70 -14.27 17.15
C LEU A 128 10.19 -14.39 16.90
N MET A 129 9.67 -13.72 15.88
CA MET A 129 8.26 -13.75 15.52
C MET A 129 7.88 -14.95 14.65
N GLU A 130 8.83 -15.56 13.92
CA GLU A 130 8.54 -16.67 13.01
C GLU A 130 7.76 -17.82 13.68
N PRO A 131 8.13 -18.34 14.87
CA PRO A 131 7.36 -19.39 15.55
C PRO A 131 5.92 -18.98 15.84
N ILE A 132 5.70 -17.70 16.23
CA ILE A 132 4.38 -17.17 16.51
C ILE A 132 3.54 -17.07 15.23
N ILE A 133 4.14 -16.58 14.13
CA ILE A 133 3.47 -16.50 12.83
C ILE A 133 3.07 -17.89 12.36
N ARG A 134 3.97 -18.85 12.45
CA ARG A 134 3.75 -20.24 12.04
C ARG A 134 2.63 -20.90 12.84
N GLU A 135 2.64 -20.74 14.16
CA GLU A 135 1.58 -21.25 15.03
C GLU A 135 0.21 -20.66 14.68
N ARG A 136 0.13 -19.34 14.49
CA ARG A 136 -1.12 -18.66 14.13
C ARG A 136 -1.62 -19.08 12.76
N ALA A 137 -0.74 -19.16 11.77
CA ALA A 137 -1.08 -19.64 10.44
C ALA A 137 -1.64 -21.07 10.50
N SER A 138 -1.01 -21.97 11.25
CA SER A 138 -1.48 -23.35 11.43
C SER A 138 -2.88 -23.37 12.08
N ARG A 139 -3.08 -22.65 13.19
CA ARG A 139 -4.38 -22.61 13.87
C ARG A 139 -5.50 -22.06 12.97
N ILE A 140 -5.21 -21.01 12.18
CA ILE A 140 -6.18 -20.45 11.23
C ILE A 140 -6.55 -21.49 10.18
N LEU A 141 -5.54 -22.14 9.57
CA LEU A 141 -5.78 -23.15 8.54
C LEU A 141 -6.51 -24.38 9.09
N ASP A 142 -6.18 -24.84 10.31
CA ASP A 142 -6.85 -25.97 10.97
C ASP A 142 -8.31 -25.65 11.34
N SER A 143 -8.67 -24.38 11.49
CA SER A 143 -10.05 -23.94 11.79
C SER A 143 -10.95 -23.83 10.56
N LEU A 144 -10.42 -24.00 9.35
CA LEU A 144 -11.18 -23.84 8.12
C LEU A 144 -12.16 -25.00 7.92
N PRO A 145 -13.39 -24.74 7.41
CA PRO A 145 -14.36 -25.79 7.13
C PRO A 145 -13.88 -26.67 5.97
N VAL A 146 -14.01 -27.96 6.11
CA VAL A 146 -13.67 -28.95 5.07
C VAL A 146 -14.93 -29.29 4.26
N GLY A 147 -14.83 -29.18 2.94
CA GLY A 147 -15.97 -29.49 2.05
C GLY A 147 -17.02 -28.38 1.93
N GLU A 148 -16.78 -27.20 2.50
CA GLU A 148 -17.65 -26.06 2.43
C GLU A 148 -16.96 -24.86 1.76
N THR A 149 -17.77 -23.98 1.14
CA THR A 149 -17.26 -22.71 0.60
C THR A 149 -17.17 -21.67 1.71
N PHE A 150 -16.04 -20.97 1.77
CA PHE A 150 -15.82 -19.89 2.74
C PHE A 150 -15.09 -18.71 2.11
N ASP A 151 -15.12 -17.55 2.78
CA ASP A 151 -14.35 -16.37 2.38
C ASP A 151 -12.90 -16.50 2.89
N TRP A 152 -11.98 -16.73 1.96
CA TRP A 152 -10.54 -16.82 2.26
C TRP A 152 -9.98 -15.51 2.81
N VAL A 153 -10.43 -14.37 2.26
CA VAL A 153 -9.92 -13.06 2.66
C VAL A 153 -10.24 -12.80 4.14
N ASP A 154 -11.49 -13.01 4.55
CA ASP A 154 -11.90 -12.83 5.94
C ASP A 154 -11.29 -13.88 6.87
N ARG A 155 -11.40 -15.16 6.51
CA ARG A 155 -11.04 -16.26 7.41
C ARG A 155 -9.53 -16.48 7.55
N VAL A 156 -8.72 -16.12 6.54
CA VAL A 156 -7.28 -16.35 6.53
C VAL A 156 -6.49 -15.06 6.47
N SER A 157 -6.65 -14.28 5.40
CA SER A 157 -5.76 -13.15 5.15
C SER A 157 -5.93 -12.04 6.18
N ILE A 158 -7.17 -11.61 6.45
CA ILE A 158 -7.48 -10.61 7.48
C ILE A 158 -7.14 -11.15 8.86
N GLU A 159 -7.51 -12.39 9.16
CA GLU A 159 -7.31 -12.95 10.49
C GLU A 159 -5.82 -13.00 10.85
N LEU A 160 -4.97 -13.48 9.94
CA LEU A 160 -3.52 -13.56 10.19
C LEU A 160 -2.89 -12.17 10.33
N THR A 161 -3.17 -11.24 9.41
CA THR A 161 -2.60 -9.90 9.45
C THR A 161 -3.03 -9.12 10.69
N THR A 162 -4.29 -9.24 11.09
CA THR A 162 -4.85 -8.57 12.27
C THR A 162 -4.25 -9.09 13.56
N GLN A 163 -4.06 -10.42 13.68
CA GLN A 163 -3.38 -11.02 14.83
C GLN A 163 -1.93 -10.55 14.95
N MET A 164 -1.23 -10.44 13.79
CA MET A 164 0.15 -9.96 13.81
C MET A 164 0.24 -8.48 14.16
N LEU A 165 -0.62 -7.63 13.60
CA LEU A 165 -0.70 -6.22 13.97
C LEU A 165 -0.98 -6.02 15.46
N ALA A 166 -1.92 -6.78 16.03
CA ALA A 166 -2.18 -6.73 17.47
C ALA A 166 -0.93 -7.02 18.30
N THR A 167 -0.09 -7.97 17.84
CA THR A 167 1.21 -8.25 18.49
C THR A 167 2.19 -7.09 18.33
N LEU A 168 2.32 -6.52 17.13
CA LEU A 168 3.27 -5.44 16.85
C LEU A 168 2.95 -4.16 17.63
N PHE A 169 1.67 -3.89 17.89
CA PHE A 169 1.22 -2.74 18.68
C PHE A 169 1.04 -3.04 20.18
N ASP A 170 1.17 -4.30 20.61
CA ASP A 170 0.71 -4.80 21.91
C ASP A 170 -0.72 -4.31 22.20
N PHE A 171 -1.58 -4.53 21.21
CA PHE A 171 -2.97 -4.13 21.18
C PHE A 171 -3.85 -5.24 21.81
N PRO A 172 -4.92 -4.91 22.53
CA PRO A 172 -5.82 -5.91 23.09
C PRO A 172 -6.33 -6.89 22.02
N PHE A 173 -6.00 -8.16 22.20
CA PHE A 173 -6.23 -9.18 21.18
C PHE A 173 -7.70 -9.36 20.81
N GLU A 174 -8.58 -9.20 21.78
CA GLU A 174 -10.04 -9.31 21.58
C GLU A 174 -10.61 -8.17 20.74
N GLU A 175 -9.91 -7.03 20.71
CA GLU A 175 -10.33 -5.85 19.95
C GLU A 175 -9.58 -5.73 18.60
N ARG A 176 -8.75 -6.70 18.24
CA ARG A 176 -7.86 -6.65 17.08
C ARG A 176 -8.55 -6.27 15.77
N ARG A 177 -9.81 -6.62 15.56
CA ARG A 177 -10.60 -6.30 14.37
C ARG A 177 -10.79 -4.80 14.16
N LYS A 178 -10.65 -3.98 15.21
CA LYS A 178 -10.61 -2.51 15.07
C LYS A 178 -9.44 -2.04 14.18
N LEU A 179 -8.30 -2.75 14.21
CA LEU A 179 -7.15 -2.42 13.36
C LEU A 179 -7.49 -2.59 11.88
N THR A 180 -8.19 -3.66 11.50
CA THR A 180 -8.69 -3.84 10.13
C THR A 180 -9.71 -2.78 9.77
N HIS A 181 -10.67 -2.51 10.65
CA HIS A 181 -11.69 -1.48 10.44
C HIS A 181 -11.06 -0.11 10.16
N TRP A 182 -10.13 0.35 10.98
CA TRP A 182 -9.45 1.64 10.77
C TRP A 182 -8.56 1.65 9.52
N SER A 183 -7.98 0.51 9.13
CA SER A 183 -7.29 0.36 7.85
C SER A 183 -8.24 0.59 6.69
N ASP A 184 -9.38 -0.08 6.68
CA ASP A 184 -10.40 0.02 5.65
C ASP A 184 -10.97 1.45 5.57
N ILE A 185 -11.25 2.09 6.71
CA ILE A 185 -11.68 3.49 6.79
C ILE A 185 -10.62 4.46 6.22
N ALA A 186 -9.35 4.24 6.55
CA ALA A 186 -8.27 5.11 6.10
C ALA A 186 -8.07 5.06 4.57
N THR A 187 -8.29 3.89 3.97
CA THR A 187 -8.07 3.64 2.54
C THR A 187 -9.33 3.78 1.69
N THR A 188 -10.52 3.83 2.30
CA THR A 188 -11.79 3.98 1.57
C THR A 188 -11.99 5.41 1.05
N LEU A 189 -12.74 5.53 -0.04
CA LEU A 189 -13.31 6.79 -0.51
C LEU A 189 -14.73 6.91 0.01
N PRO A 190 -15.08 8.01 0.71
CA PRO A 190 -16.46 8.25 1.12
C PRO A 190 -17.41 8.34 -0.08
N GLY A 191 -18.58 7.74 0.06
CA GLY A 191 -19.59 7.79 -0.99
C GLY A 191 -20.81 6.93 -0.66
N PRO A 192 -21.91 7.10 -1.40
CA PRO A 192 -23.16 6.36 -1.17
C PRO A 192 -22.95 4.84 -1.22
N GLY A 193 -23.38 4.15 -0.17
CA GLY A 193 -23.26 2.70 -0.06
C GLY A 193 -21.83 2.18 0.26
N GLY A 194 -20.85 3.07 0.48
CA GLY A 194 -19.51 2.73 0.95
C GLY A 194 -19.47 2.47 2.46
N LEU A 195 -18.27 2.16 2.97
CA LEU A 195 -18.04 1.97 4.42
C LEU A 195 -18.39 3.23 5.22
N VAL A 196 -18.19 4.39 4.63
CA VAL A 196 -18.60 5.70 5.14
C VAL A 196 -19.16 6.52 3.98
N GLU A 197 -20.21 7.29 4.25
CA GLU A 197 -20.88 8.06 3.19
C GLU A 197 -20.25 9.45 2.99
N THR A 198 -19.64 10.02 4.01
CA THR A 198 -19.08 11.37 3.96
C THR A 198 -17.65 11.42 4.51
N GLU A 199 -16.91 12.46 4.13
CA GLU A 199 -15.57 12.71 4.65
C GLU A 199 -15.60 13.01 6.15
N GLU A 200 -16.65 13.67 6.63
CA GLU A 200 -16.85 13.98 8.05
C GLU A 200 -17.02 12.67 8.87
N ALA A 201 -17.81 11.72 8.35
CA ALA A 201 -17.95 10.41 8.97
C ALA A 201 -16.61 9.65 9.01
N ARG A 202 -15.85 9.68 7.89
CA ARG A 202 -14.50 9.10 7.83
C ARG A 202 -13.56 9.73 8.87
N GLN A 203 -13.60 11.05 9.01
CA GLN A 203 -12.78 11.74 10.00
C GLN A 203 -13.18 11.36 11.43
N ALA A 204 -14.48 11.21 11.74
CA ALA A 204 -14.95 10.80 13.05
C ALA A 204 -14.38 9.43 13.45
N GLU A 205 -14.40 8.44 12.54
CA GLU A 205 -13.82 7.12 12.75
C GLU A 205 -12.29 7.18 13.00
N LEU A 206 -11.57 8.02 12.23
CA LEU A 206 -10.14 8.21 12.43
C LEU A 206 -9.82 8.93 13.75
N MET A 207 -10.71 9.81 14.25
CA MET A 207 -10.57 10.41 15.58
C MET A 207 -10.81 9.39 16.69
N GLU A 208 -11.70 8.41 16.50
CA GLU A 208 -11.84 7.27 17.44
C GLU A 208 -10.53 6.49 17.53
N CYS A 209 -9.91 6.19 16.37
CA CYS A 209 -8.58 5.56 16.30
C CYS A 209 -7.55 6.37 17.10
N LEU A 210 -7.47 7.68 16.87
CA LEU A 210 -6.55 8.55 17.60
C LEU A 210 -6.79 8.50 19.10
N ALA A 211 -8.05 8.61 19.55
CA ALA A 211 -8.40 8.56 20.95
C ALA A 211 -8.01 7.21 21.61
N TYR A 212 -8.20 6.11 20.87
CA TYR A 212 -7.80 4.79 21.33
C TYR A 212 -6.28 4.69 21.51
N PHE A 213 -5.52 5.02 20.46
CA PHE A 213 -4.06 4.95 20.50
C PHE A 213 -3.43 5.99 21.45
N THR A 214 -4.09 7.12 21.70
CA THR A 214 -3.67 8.08 22.74
C THR A 214 -3.76 7.47 24.15
N ARG A 215 -4.78 6.65 24.43
CA ARG A 215 -4.84 5.92 25.71
C ARG A 215 -3.68 4.94 25.85
N LEU A 216 -3.38 4.16 24.79
CA LEU A 216 -2.22 3.26 24.79
C LEU A 216 -0.91 4.03 24.96
N TRP A 217 -0.74 5.15 24.27
CA TRP A 217 0.41 6.03 24.42
C TRP A 217 0.61 6.48 25.86
N ASN A 218 -0.46 6.99 26.50
CA ASN A 218 -0.42 7.47 27.89
C ASN A 218 -0.08 6.37 28.90
N GLN A 219 -0.39 5.13 28.59
CA GLN A 219 0.07 3.98 29.36
C GLN A 219 1.57 3.75 29.15
N ARG A 220 2.02 3.70 27.90
CA ARG A 220 3.40 3.37 27.51
C ARG A 220 4.43 4.39 27.98
N VAL A 221 4.12 5.68 27.94
CA VAL A 221 5.07 6.71 28.39
C VAL A 221 5.39 6.62 29.89
N ASN A 222 4.53 5.99 30.69
CA ASN A 222 4.69 5.81 32.12
C ASN A 222 5.26 4.43 32.51
N GLU A 223 5.54 3.57 31.53
CA GLU A 223 6.09 2.23 31.72
C GLU A 223 7.54 2.19 31.21
N ALA A 224 8.27 1.13 31.56
CA ALA A 224 9.58 0.89 30.95
C ALA A 224 9.45 0.64 29.44
N PRO A 225 10.42 1.05 28.60
CA PRO A 225 10.38 0.80 27.15
C PRO A 225 10.18 -0.68 26.83
N ARG A 226 9.25 -0.95 25.91
CA ARG A 226 8.91 -2.31 25.42
C ARG A 226 9.11 -2.41 23.92
N GLY A 227 9.10 -3.65 23.39
CA GLY A 227 9.33 -3.95 21.97
C GLY A 227 8.08 -3.81 21.08
N ASP A 228 7.07 -3.02 21.50
CA ASP A 228 5.90 -2.71 20.67
C ASP A 228 6.02 -1.33 20.00
N LEU A 229 5.29 -1.13 18.90
CA LEU A 229 5.34 0.09 18.09
C LEU A 229 4.94 1.35 18.86
N VAL A 230 3.95 1.27 19.76
CA VAL A 230 3.52 2.43 20.55
C VAL A 230 4.62 2.82 21.53
N SER A 231 5.19 1.84 22.26
CA SER A 231 6.30 2.07 23.17
C SER A 231 7.54 2.60 22.47
N MET A 232 7.90 2.05 21.31
CA MET A 232 9.03 2.56 20.50
C MET A 232 8.87 4.03 20.14
N MET A 233 7.68 4.44 19.70
CA MET A 233 7.40 5.84 19.36
C MET A 233 7.34 6.73 20.60
N ALA A 234 6.78 6.26 21.70
CA ALA A 234 6.64 7.05 22.93
C ALA A 234 7.98 7.36 23.61
N HIS A 235 8.98 6.48 23.47
CA HIS A 235 10.28 6.62 24.11
C HIS A 235 11.39 7.13 23.19
N SER A 236 11.14 7.26 21.88
CA SER A 236 12.12 7.80 20.94
C SER A 236 12.14 9.32 20.95
N ASP A 237 13.33 9.93 21.01
CA ASP A 237 13.49 11.38 20.90
C ASP A 237 12.93 11.94 19.58
N ALA A 238 12.90 11.11 18.52
CA ALA A 238 12.41 11.50 17.19
C ALA A 238 10.88 11.60 17.12
N THR A 239 10.15 10.90 18.00
CA THR A 239 8.69 10.75 17.88
C THR A 239 7.92 11.10 19.16
N ARG A 240 8.56 11.17 20.32
CA ARG A 240 7.88 11.44 21.61
C ARG A 240 7.15 12.78 21.68
N ASN A 241 7.50 13.75 20.82
CA ASN A 241 6.92 15.08 20.77
C ASN A 241 6.08 15.32 19.50
N MET A 242 5.60 14.26 18.84
CA MET A 242 4.71 14.38 17.69
C MET A 242 3.42 15.12 18.05
N THR A 243 2.89 15.91 17.10
CA THR A 243 1.54 16.45 17.23
C THR A 243 0.50 15.30 17.15
N PRO A 244 -0.74 15.48 17.62
CA PRO A 244 -1.78 14.47 17.49
C PRO A 244 -2.01 14.03 16.03
N ASP A 245 -1.98 14.96 15.08
CA ASP A 245 -2.14 14.64 13.64
C ASP A 245 -0.97 13.81 13.08
N GLU A 246 0.25 14.14 13.48
CA GLU A 246 1.46 13.39 13.09
C GLU A 246 1.45 11.99 13.71
N TYR A 247 1.02 11.89 14.98
CA TYR A 247 0.87 10.60 15.64
C TYR A 247 -0.20 9.73 14.95
N LEU A 248 -1.38 10.29 14.67
CA LEU A 248 -2.43 9.59 13.93
C LEU A 248 -1.94 9.17 12.54
N GLY A 249 -1.26 10.07 11.82
CA GLY A 249 -0.70 9.76 10.51
C GLY A 249 0.26 8.56 10.54
N ASN A 250 1.14 8.51 11.55
CA ASN A 250 2.07 7.40 11.73
C ASN A 250 1.37 6.10 12.18
N ILE A 251 0.38 6.18 13.07
CA ILE A 251 -0.42 5.00 13.46
C ILE A 251 -1.17 4.43 12.25
N ILE A 252 -1.87 5.25 11.49
CA ILE A 252 -2.59 4.82 10.28
C ILE A 252 -1.64 4.22 9.25
N LEU A 253 -0.48 4.85 9.01
CA LEU A 253 0.54 4.30 8.12
C LEU A 253 0.98 2.88 8.52
N LEU A 254 1.25 2.67 9.81
CA LEU A 254 1.71 1.37 10.32
C LEU A 254 0.59 0.32 10.29
N ILE A 255 -0.66 0.72 10.57
CA ILE A 255 -1.83 -0.17 10.46
C ILE A 255 -2.05 -0.58 9.00
N VAL A 256 -2.17 0.38 8.08
CA VAL A 256 -2.43 0.13 6.65
C VAL A 256 -1.28 -0.67 6.03
N GLY A 257 -0.04 -0.27 6.28
CA GLY A 257 1.15 -0.95 5.74
C GLY A 257 1.28 -2.40 6.20
N GLY A 258 0.91 -2.70 7.44
CA GLY A 258 0.95 -4.07 8.00
C GLY A 258 -0.27 -4.93 7.66
N ASN A 259 -1.41 -4.31 7.33
CA ASN A 259 -2.66 -5.01 7.04
C ASN A 259 -2.88 -5.21 5.54
N ASP A 260 -3.07 -4.12 4.78
CA ASP A 260 -3.61 -4.19 3.42
C ASP A 260 -2.67 -4.88 2.43
N THR A 261 -1.40 -4.50 2.41
CA THR A 261 -0.45 -5.04 1.44
C THR A 261 -0.20 -6.54 1.68
N THR A 262 -0.10 -6.95 2.94
CA THR A 262 0.10 -8.35 3.33
C THR A 262 -1.17 -9.18 3.08
N ARG A 263 -2.36 -8.68 3.46
CA ARG A 263 -3.66 -9.29 3.18
C ARG A 263 -3.83 -9.55 1.67
N ASN A 264 -3.54 -8.54 0.84
CA ASN A 264 -3.64 -8.66 -0.61
C ASN A 264 -2.61 -9.63 -1.20
N SER A 265 -1.39 -9.68 -0.66
CA SER A 265 -0.38 -10.64 -1.09
C SER A 265 -0.77 -12.08 -0.77
N ILE A 266 -1.28 -12.35 0.43
CA ILE A 266 -1.76 -13.69 0.82
C ILE A 266 -2.91 -14.13 -0.08
N SER A 267 -3.91 -13.26 -0.27
CA SER A 267 -5.08 -13.55 -1.12
C SER A 267 -4.69 -13.70 -2.59
N GLY A 268 -3.84 -12.80 -3.10
CA GLY A 268 -3.32 -12.85 -4.46
C GLY A 268 -2.49 -14.09 -4.74
N GLY A 269 -1.71 -14.55 -3.77
CA GLY A 269 -0.94 -15.79 -3.88
C GLY A 269 -1.83 -17.02 -4.10
N VAL A 270 -2.90 -17.15 -3.32
CA VAL A 270 -3.88 -18.24 -3.51
C VAL A 270 -4.58 -18.13 -4.86
N LEU A 271 -4.98 -16.92 -5.27
CA LEU A 271 -5.57 -16.70 -6.58
C LEU A 271 -4.60 -17.07 -7.71
N ALA A 272 -3.32 -16.68 -7.60
CA ALA A 272 -2.29 -16.99 -8.59
C ALA A 272 -2.08 -18.49 -8.73
N LEU A 273 -1.94 -19.22 -7.62
CA LEU A 273 -1.77 -20.66 -7.64
C LEU A 273 -2.99 -21.41 -8.24
N ASN A 274 -4.19 -20.86 -8.07
CA ASN A 274 -5.39 -21.39 -8.74
C ASN A 274 -5.46 -21.04 -10.23
N ARG A 275 -4.96 -19.87 -10.64
CA ARG A 275 -4.88 -19.47 -12.07
C ARG A 275 -3.79 -20.23 -12.83
N PHE A 276 -2.72 -20.61 -12.14
CA PHE A 276 -1.53 -21.26 -12.71
C PHE A 276 -1.25 -22.59 -12.01
N PRO A 277 -2.09 -23.64 -12.20
CA PRO A 277 -1.96 -24.90 -11.48
C PRO A 277 -0.61 -25.59 -11.71
N ALA A 278 0.02 -25.42 -12.87
CA ALA A 278 1.36 -25.97 -13.12
C ALA A 278 2.44 -25.36 -12.20
N GLU A 279 2.32 -24.09 -11.82
CA GLU A 279 3.22 -23.46 -10.84
C GLU A 279 2.94 -24.00 -9.43
N TYR A 280 1.68 -24.25 -9.11
CA TYR A 280 1.32 -24.88 -7.85
C TYR A 280 1.89 -26.31 -7.74
N ASP A 281 1.84 -27.10 -8.82
CA ASP A 281 2.42 -28.46 -8.86
C ASP A 281 3.94 -28.42 -8.66
N LYS A 282 4.65 -27.45 -9.27
CA LYS A 282 6.09 -27.24 -9.00
C LYS A 282 6.37 -26.96 -7.53
N LEU A 283 5.59 -26.06 -6.91
CA LEU A 283 5.73 -25.70 -5.50
C LEU A 283 5.49 -26.92 -4.59
N ARG A 284 4.47 -27.73 -4.88
CA ARG A 284 4.16 -28.96 -4.12
C ARG A 284 5.25 -30.00 -4.25
N ALA A 285 5.90 -30.09 -5.41
CA ALA A 285 7.01 -31.01 -5.66
C ALA A 285 8.33 -30.55 -5.02
N ASN A 286 8.51 -29.23 -4.85
CA ASN A 286 9.74 -28.66 -4.29
C ASN A 286 9.45 -27.41 -3.43
N HIS A 287 9.47 -27.58 -2.12
CA HIS A 287 9.22 -26.49 -1.17
C HIS A 287 10.38 -25.49 -1.04
N ASP A 288 11.58 -25.81 -1.56
CA ASP A 288 12.72 -24.87 -1.60
C ASP A 288 12.45 -23.68 -2.54
N LEU A 289 11.35 -23.71 -3.31
CA LEU A 289 10.89 -22.59 -4.12
C LEU A 289 10.14 -21.50 -3.31
N ILE A 290 9.73 -21.80 -2.06
CA ILE A 290 8.97 -20.84 -1.23
C ILE A 290 9.66 -19.48 -1.10
N PRO A 291 10.97 -19.37 -0.82
CA PRO A 291 11.65 -18.08 -0.72
C PRO A 291 11.57 -17.24 -2.01
N ASN A 292 11.54 -17.88 -3.19
CA ASN A 292 11.40 -17.22 -4.48
C ASN A 292 9.93 -16.92 -4.83
N MET A 293 9.01 -17.77 -4.35
CA MET A 293 7.57 -17.58 -4.56
C MET A 293 7.06 -16.30 -3.90
N VAL A 294 7.54 -15.95 -2.71
CA VAL A 294 7.04 -14.78 -1.96
C VAL A 294 7.25 -13.46 -2.72
N PRO A 295 8.48 -13.10 -3.17
CA PRO A 295 8.67 -11.89 -3.98
C PRO A 295 7.93 -11.95 -5.32
N GLU A 296 7.78 -13.13 -5.94
CA GLU A 296 7.00 -13.29 -7.16
C GLU A 296 5.52 -13.02 -6.96
N ILE A 297 4.92 -13.47 -5.85
CA ILE A 297 3.54 -13.13 -5.49
C ILE A 297 3.39 -11.63 -5.34
N ILE A 298 4.31 -10.95 -4.65
CA ILE A 298 4.29 -9.49 -4.46
C ILE A 298 4.40 -8.77 -5.81
N ARG A 299 5.31 -9.21 -6.69
CA ARG A 299 5.43 -8.65 -8.04
C ARG A 299 4.15 -8.85 -8.86
N TRP A 300 3.62 -10.07 -8.88
CA TRP A 300 2.44 -10.42 -9.67
C TRP A 300 1.17 -9.71 -9.19
N GLN A 301 0.94 -9.68 -7.88
CA GLN A 301 -0.23 -9.05 -7.26
C GLN A 301 -0.10 -7.53 -7.23
N THR A 302 1.10 -7.02 -7.02
CA THR A 302 1.40 -5.59 -6.82
C THR A 302 0.39 -4.91 -5.89
N PRO A 303 0.36 -5.25 -4.60
CA PRO A 303 -0.67 -4.79 -3.66
C PRO A 303 -0.69 -3.26 -3.48
N LEU A 304 0.40 -2.58 -3.81
CA LEU A 304 0.52 -1.14 -3.90
C LEU A 304 0.69 -0.75 -5.36
N ALA A 305 -0.40 -0.38 -6.03
CA ALA A 305 -0.41 -0.13 -7.47
C ALA A 305 0.43 1.08 -7.89
N HIS A 306 0.48 2.12 -7.07
CA HIS A 306 1.20 3.37 -7.38
C HIS A 306 1.57 4.14 -6.13
N MET A 307 2.56 5.03 -6.27
CA MET A 307 2.78 6.16 -5.37
C MET A 307 3.03 7.44 -6.16
N ARG A 308 2.84 8.59 -5.49
CA ARG A 308 3.06 9.93 -6.03
C ARG A 308 4.31 10.55 -5.41
N ARG A 309 4.90 11.47 -6.19
CA ARG A 309 5.87 12.47 -5.76
C ARG A 309 5.47 13.84 -6.31
N THR A 310 6.04 14.89 -5.75
CA THR A 310 5.96 16.26 -6.31
C THR A 310 7.36 16.73 -6.68
N ALA A 311 7.54 17.21 -7.90
CA ALA A 311 8.83 17.71 -8.37
C ALA A 311 9.22 19.01 -7.67
N LEU A 312 10.43 19.09 -7.12
CA LEU A 312 10.99 20.27 -6.44
C LEU A 312 11.75 21.20 -7.40
N ALA A 313 12.13 20.70 -8.56
CA ALA A 313 12.84 21.43 -9.61
C ALA A 313 12.43 20.89 -10.97
N ASP A 314 12.76 21.64 -12.03
CA ASP A 314 12.65 21.13 -13.41
C ASP A 314 13.66 20.02 -13.61
N ILE A 315 13.23 18.89 -14.19
CA ILE A 315 14.07 17.71 -14.41
C ILE A 315 13.63 16.93 -15.65
N GLU A 316 14.59 16.33 -16.33
CA GLU A 316 14.35 15.38 -17.41
C GLU A 316 14.14 13.96 -16.85
N VAL A 317 13.01 13.32 -17.23
CA VAL A 317 12.75 11.90 -16.97
C VAL A 317 12.40 11.26 -18.30
N GLY A 318 13.15 10.24 -18.74
CA GLY A 318 13.06 9.76 -20.10
C GLY A 318 13.36 10.90 -21.08
N SER A 319 12.42 11.16 -22.00
CA SER A 319 12.54 12.25 -22.99
C SER A 319 11.65 13.45 -22.67
N LYS A 320 11.15 13.56 -21.43
CA LYS A 320 10.17 14.56 -21.01
C LYS A 320 10.72 15.47 -19.93
N THR A 321 10.40 16.76 -20.02
CA THR A 321 10.71 17.74 -18.97
C THR A 321 9.55 17.82 -17.98
N ILE A 322 9.76 17.34 -16.77
CA ILE A 322 8.85 17.51 -15.63
C ILE A 322 9.20 18.85 -14.98
N ARG A 323 8.20 19.70 -14.74
CA ARG A 323 8.40 21.03 -14.18
C ARG A 323 8.29 21.01 -12.66
N LYS A 324 8.94 21.94 -12.00
CA LYS A 324 8.77 22.17 -10.56
C LYS A 324 7.29 22.34 -10.22
N GLY A 325 6.83 21.59 -9.21
CA GLY A 325 5.45 21.57 -8.74
C GLY A 325 4.58 20.52 -9.41
N ASP A 326 5.05 19.88 -10.48
CA ASP A 326 4.30 18.82 -11.15
C ASP A 326 4.10 17.60 -10.24
N LYS A 327 2.91 17.01 -10.37
CA LYS A 327 2.55 15.72 -9.78
C LYS A 327 3.10 14.59 -10.65
N VAL A 328 3.85 13.67 -10.05
CA VAL A 328 4.47 12.53 -10.72
C VAL A 328 3.97 11.26 -10.06
N VAL A 329 3.32 10.39 -10.83
CA VAL A 329 2.75 9.12 -10.35
C VAL A 329 3.57 7.97 -10.92
N MET A 330 4.19 7.22 -10.04
CA MET A 330 4.95 6.02 -10.35
C MET A 330 4.00 4.82 -10.31
N TRP A 331 3.80 4.15 -11.42
CA TRP A 331 2.90 3.00 -11.53
C TRP A 331 3.65 1.70 -11.30
N TYR A 332 3.80 1.27 -10.05
CA TYR A 332 4.47 0.01 -9.69
C TYR A 332 3.82 -1.20 -10.37
N VAL A 333 2.49 -1.17 -10.52
CA VAL A 333 1.75 -2.22 -11.24
C VAL A 333 2.19 -2.35 -12.71
N SER A 334 2.61 -1.25 -13.32
CA SER A 334 3.20 -1.26 -14.68
C SER A 334 4.67 -1.70 -14.66
N GLY A 335 5.50 -1.11 -13.78
CA GLY A 335 6.91 -1.45 -13.68
C GLY A 335 7.17 -2.92 -13.36
N ASN A 336 6.30 -3.54 -12.53
CA ASN A 336 6.38 -4.98 -12.22
C ASN A 336 6.04 -5.90 -13.42
N ARG A 337 5.63 -5.35 -14.55
CA ARG A 337 5.33 -6.06 -15.79
C ARG A 337 6.05 -5.46 -16.99
N ASP A 338 7.12 -4.71 -16.72
CA ASP A 338 7.97 -4.15 -17.75
C ASP A 338 8.73 -5.27 -18.46
N GLU A 339 8.57 -5.35 -19.77
CA GLU A 339 9.14 -6.40 -20.63
C GLU A 339 10.66 -6.24 -20.84
N GLU A 340 11.22 -5.10 -20.44
CA GLU A 340 12.64 -4.79 -20.58
C GLU A 340 13.50 -5.19 -19.35
N VAL A 341 12.86 -5.77 -18.28
CA VAL A 341 13.56 -6.11 -17.03
C VAL A 341 13.36 -7.56 -16.63
#